data_0c39c1a0767f9df55a1dfddde424827c
#
_entry.id   0c39c1a0767f9df55a1dfddde424827c
#
_cell.length_a   1.000
_cell.length_b   1.000
_cell.length_c   1.000
_cell.angle_alpha   90.00
_cell.angle_beta   90.00
_cell.angle_gamma   90.00
#
_symmetry.space_group_name_H-M   'P 1'
#
loop_
_entity.id
_entity.type
_entity.pdbx_description
1 polymer ?
#
loop_
_entity_poly.entity_id
_entity_poly.type
_entity_poly.pdbx_seq_one_letter_code
_entity_poly.pdbx_strand_id
1 'polypeptide(L)'
;MNYTIEKIDENNYSLFDDMVFWREHGNEREPSQTEVSEQMKNELLNPDLYVYAVKVDGRYVGWISCVYIAKIGSRWNGHGHIYVDELWVEPSYRGNGFAKALLKKADELKNELNAMGIRLYVNVNNPIAQKLYEACGYVEDGRAIFMEK
;
A
#
# COMPACT_ATOMS: atom_id res chain seq x y z
N MET A 1 -9.45 -16.19 -10.46
CA MET A 1 -9.36 -16.25 -8.99
C MET A 1 -10.21 -15.14 -8.41
N ASN A 2 -11.16 -15.50 -7.55
CA ASN A 2 -12.01 -14.49 -6.91
C ASN A 2 -11.26 -13.79 -5.78
N TYR A 3 -11.29 -12.47 -5.78
CA TYR A 3 -10.66 -11.68 -4.75
C TYR A 3 -11.47 -10.41 -4.46
N THR A 4 -11.22 -9.83 -3.31
CA THR A 4 -11.70 -8.50 -2.94
C THR A 4 -10.52 -7.63 -2.50
N ILE A 5 -10.69 -6.32 -2.56
CA ILE A 5 -9.73 -5.38 -1.96
C ILE A 5 -10.47 -4.62 -0.88
N GLU A 6 -9.92 -4.66 0.31
CA GLU A 6 -10.51 -4.05 1.51
C GLU A 6 -9.57 -2.99 2.07
N LYS A 7 -10.16 -1.88 2.52
CA LYS A 7 -9.43 -0.90 3.33
C LYS A 7 -9.22 -1.47 4.73
N ILE A 8 -8.01 -1.35 5.24
CA ILE A 8 -7.68 -1.83 6.59
C ILE A 8 -8.17 -0.84 7.63
N ASP A 9 -8.89 -1.37 8.63
CA ASP A 9 -9.39 -0.65 9.80
C ASP A 9 -9.29 -1.54 11.05
N GLU A 10 -9.87 -1.10 12.16
CA GLU A 10 -9.82 -1.86 13.41
C GLU A 10 -10.53 -3.23 13.33
N ASN A 11 -11.47 -3.41 12.40
CA ASN A 11 -12.25 -4.64 12.29
C ASN A 11 -11.50 -5.77 11.56
N ASN A 12 -10.56 -5.42 10.67
CA ASN A 12 -9.81 -6.39 9.88
C ASN A 12 -8.30 -6.35 10.13
N TYR A 13 -7.85 -5.54 11.09
CA TYR A 13 -6.42 -5.37 11.39
C TYR A 13 -5.75 -6.70 11.77
N SER A 14 -6.40 -7.54 12.56
CA SER A 14 -5.81 -8.81 12.98
C SER A 14 -5.50 -9.73 11.78
N LEU A 15 -6.38 -9.75 10.79
CA LEU A 15 -6.17 -10.49 9.55
C LEU A 15 -5.02 -9.89 8.73
N PHE A 16 -4.89 -8.57 8.72
CA PHE A 16 -3.77 -7.87 8.11
C PHE A 16 -2.45 -8.20 8.81
N ASP A 17 -2.43 -8.22 10.13
CA ASP A 17 -1.25 -8.56 10.93
C ASP A 17 -0.79 -10.00 10.67
N ASP A 18 -1.70 -10.93 10.44
CA ASP A 18 -1.37 -12.30 10.03
C ASP A 18 -0.60 -12.33 8.70
N MET A 19 -0.98 -11.49 7.75
CA MET A 19 -0.26 -11.35 6.47
C MET A 19 1.13 -10.73 6.66
N VAL A 20 1.27 -9.74 7.52
CA VAL A 20 2.57 -9.14 7.85
C VAL A 20 3.49 -10.19 8.49
N PHE A 21 2.95 -10.99 9.39
CA PHE A 21 3.67 -12.13 9.97
C PHE A 21 4.17 -13.08 8.88
N TRP A 22 3.32 -13.44 7.93
CA TRP A 22 3.67 -14.32 6.81
C TRP A 22 4.83 -13.75 6.00
N ARG A 23 4.77 -12.47 5.65
CA ARG A 23 5.86 -11.79 4.94
C ARG A 23 7.18 -11.87 5.71
N GLU A 24 7.14 -11.62 7.01
CA GLU A 24 8.35 -11.55 7.84
C GLU A 24 8.97 -12.92 8.12
N HIS A 25 8.17 -13.96 8.22
CA HIS A 25 8.59 -15.30 8.63
C HIS A 25 8.62 -16.31 7.49
N GLY A 26 8.07 -15.98 6.32
CA GLY A 26 8.02 -16.87 5.15
C GLY A 26 6.99 -17.98 5.22
N ASN A 27 6.19 -18.04 6.28
CA ASN A 27 5.12 -19.02 6.46
C ASN A 27 3.95 -18.43 7.23
N GLU A 28 2.76 -18.95 6.93
CA GLU A 28 1.53 -18.56 7.61
C GLU A 28 1.54 -19.00 9.07
N ARG A 29 0.79 -18.29 9.89
CA ARG A 29 0.38 -18.71 11.22
C ARG A 29 -1.12 -18.96 11.27
N GLU A 30 -1.60 -19.63 12.32
CA GLU A 30 -3.03 -19.71 12.58
C GLU A 30 -3.65 -18.31 12.67
N PRO A 31 -4.86 -18.09 12.12
CA PRO A 31 -5.50 -16.80 12.17
C PRO A 31 -5.53 -16.21 13.58
N SER A 32 -5.02 -15.02 13.71
CA SER A 32 -4.99 -14.30 14.98
C SER A 32 -6.39 -13.83 15.36
N GLN A 33 -6.74 -13.98 16.63
CA GLN A 33 -7.92 -13.38 17.24
C GLN A 33 -7.53 -12.28 18.25
N THR A 34 -6.30 -11.83 18.17
CA THR A 34 -5.78 -10.81 19.07
C THR A 34 -6.53 -9.49 18.87
N GLU A 35 -7.05 -8.94 19.96
CA GLU A 35 -7.65 -7.62 19.92
C GLU A 35 -6.63 -6.56 19.50
N VAL A 36 -7.07 -5.60 18.73
CA VAL A 36 -6.25 -4.46 18.31
C VAL A 36 -5.93 -3.62 19.54
N SER A 37 -4.64 -3.40 19.81
CA SER A 37 -4.22 -2.54 20.91
C SER A 37 -4.63 -1.08 20.69
N GLU A 38 -4.68 -0.28 21.76
CA GLU A 38 -4.97 1.15 21.66
C GLU A 38 -3.94 1.87 20.78
N GLN A 39 -2.67 1.46 20.82
CA GLN A 39 -1.64 2.01 19.94
C GLN A 39 -1.96 1.75 18.47
N MET A 40 -2.33 0.51 18.11
CA MET A 40 -2.69 0.14 16.74
C MET A 40 -3.95 0.90 16.27
N LYS A 41 -4.94 1.06 17.15
CA LYS A 41 -6.13 1.87 16.85
C LYS A 41 -5.76 3.31 16.53
N ASN A 42 -4.84 3.89 17.30
CA ASN A 42 -4.36 5.26 17.05
C ASN A 42 -3.63 5.38 15.72
N GLU A 43 -2.83 4.39 15.34
CA GLU A 43 -2.17 4.35 14.02
C GLU A 43 -3.20 4.27 12.89
N LEU A 44 -4.24 3.44 13.03
CA LEU A 44 -5.32 3.30 12.06
C LEU A 44 -6.18 4.56 11.93
N LEU A 45 -6.20 5.40 12.96
CA LEU A 45 -6.91 6.68 12.95
C LEU A 45 -6.11 7.81 12.32
N ASN A 46 -4.87 7.57 11.89
CA ASN A 46 -4.11 8.58 11.15
C ASN A 46 -4.85 8.92 9.84
N PRO A 47 -5.33 10.15 9.68
CA PRO A 47 -6.16 10.52 8.53
C PRO A 47 -5.38 10.53 7.21
N ASP A 48 -4.05 10.52 7.25
CA ASP A 48 -3.19 10.57 6.08
C ASP A 48 -2.68 9.19 5.65
N LEU A 49 -2.97 8.14 6.43
CA LEU A 49 -2.56 6.77 6.14
C LEU A 49 -3.72 5.96 5.56
N TYR A 50 -3.47 5.36 4.41
CA TYR A 50 -4.43 4.54 3.67
C TYR A 50 -3.80 3.20 3.33
N VAL A 51 -4.33 2.12 3.89
CA VAL A 51 -3.85 0.76 3.65
C VAL A 51 -4.98 -0.07 3.04
N TYR A 52 -4.69 -0.72 1.93
CA TYR A 52 -5.61 -1.62 1.25
C TYR A 52 -4.95 -2.98 1.09
N ALA A 53 -5.71 -4.03 1.28
CA ALA A 53 -5.22 -5.39 1.14
C ALA A 53 -6.11 -6.21 0.22
N VAL A 54 -5.50 -7.09 -0.56
CA VAL A 54 -6.21 -8.04 -1.42
C VAL A 54 -6.45 -9.33 -0.66
N LYS A 55 -7.70 -9.77 -0.66
CA LYS A 55 -8.19 -10.95 0.06
C LYS A 55 -8.57 -12.05 -0.90
N VAL A 56 -8.03 -13.24 -0.68
CA VAL A 56 -8.32 -14.46 -1.42
C VAL A 56 -8.59 -15.57 -0.40
N ASP A 57 -9.69 -16.28 -0.58
CA ASP A 57 -10.08 -17.41 0.28
C ASP A 57 -10.00 -17.10 1.78
N GLY A 58 -10.46 -15.92 2.16
CA GLY A 58 -10.52 -15.50 3.55
C GLY A 58 -9.20 -14.97 4.14
N ARG A 59 -8.12 -14.90 3.38
CA ARG A 59 -6.82 -14.39 3.84
C ARG A 59 -6.34 -13.23 2.99
N TYR A 60 -5.62 -12.30 3.58
CA TYR A 60 -4.91 -11.28 2.83
C TYR A 60 -3.61 -11.86 2.26
N VAL A 61 -3.35 -11.55 0.99
CA VAL A 61 -2.19 -12.07 0.26
C VAL A 61 -1.34 -10.96 -0.37
N GLY A 62 -1.65 -9.73 -0.09
CA GLY A 62 -0.90 -8.56 -0.55
C GLY A 62 -1.53 -7.27 -0.04
N TRP A 63 -0.73 -6.20 0.00
CA TRP A 63 -1.21 -4.88 0.41
C TRP A 63 -0.49 -3.75 -0.30
N ILE A 64 -1.09 -2.59 -0.25
CA ILE A 64 -0.50 -1.31 -0.57
C ILE A 64 -0.70 -0.36 0.61
N SER A 65 0.35 0.36 0.96
CA SER A 65 0.31 1.44 1.94
C SER A 65 0.54 2.76 1.23
N CYS A 66 -0.41 3.68 1.37
CA CYS A 66 -0.35 5.00 0.77
C CYS A 66 -0.40 6.05 1.87
N VAL A 67 0.38 7.11 1.70
CA VAL A 67 0.40 8.27 2.60
C VAL A 67 0.05 9.52 1.79
N TYR A 68 -0.90 10.31 2.31
CA TYR A 68 -1.17 11.62 1.75
C TYR A 68 -0.18 12.63 2.33
N ILE A 69 0.64 13.23 1.47
CA ILE A 69 1.62 14.24 1.87
C ILE A 69 1.06 15.61 1.50
N ALA A 70 0.62 16.34 2.51
CA ALA A 70 0.10 17.69 2.34
C ALA A 70 1.19 18.68 1.96
N LYS A 71 0.80 19.75 1.24
CA LYS A 71 1.67 20.87 0.94
C LYS A 71 1.16 22.13 1.67
N ILE A 72 2.09 22.96 2.11
CA ILE A 72 1.78 24.26 2.69
C ILE A 72 1.41 25.23 1.56
N GLY A 73 0.32 25.94 1.77
CA GLY A 73 -0.08 27.03 0.90
C GLY A 73 -1.10 26.64 -0.15
N SER A 74 -2.31 27.08 0.05
CA SER A 74 -3.43 26.89 -0.87
C SER A 74 -3.22 27.53 -2.26
N ARG A 75 -2.28 28.45 -2.39
CA ARG A 75 -1.91 29.02 -3.70
C ARG A 75 -1.44 27.97 -4.71
N TRP A 76 -1.04 26.80 -4.22
CA TRP A 76 -0.71 25.63 -5.03
C TRP A 76 -1.91 24.69 -5.20
N ASN A 77 -3.13 25.21 -5.06
CA ASN A 77 -4.38 24.50 -5.04
C ASN A 77 -4.60 23.63 -3.80
N GLY A 78 -3.74 23.77 -2.79
CA GLY A 78 -3.87 23.06 -1.51
C GLY A 78 -3.73 21.55 -1.61
N HIS A 79 -3.34 21.01 -2.76
CA HIS A 79 -3.31 19.59 -3.00
C HIS A 79 -1.92 19.02 -2.76
N GLY A 80 -1.88 17.95 -1.99
CA GLY A 80 -0.67 17.19 -1.76
C GLY A 80 -0.46 16.10 -2.80
N HIS A 81 0.42 15.16 -2.46
CA HIS A 81 0.70 13.98 -3.27
C HIS A 81 0.34 12.72 -2.49
N ILE A 82 -0.04 11.69 -3.23
CA ILE A 82 -0.08 10.32 -2.69
C ILE A 82 1.32 9.74 -2.82
N TYR A 83 1.84 9.23 -1.71
CA TYR A 83 3.09 8.47 -1.70
C TYR A 83 2.79 7.01 -1.46
N VAL A 84 3.18 6.15 -2.39
CA VAL A 84 3.11 4.71 -2.23
C VAL A 84 4.35 4.28 -1.46
N ASP A 85 4.17 3.96 -0.17
CA ASP A 85 5.25 3.58 0.73
C ASP A 85 5.58 2.10 0.61
N GLU A 86 4.56 1.25 0.61
CA GLU A 86 4.74 -0.19 0.49
C GLU A 86 3.79 -0.78 -0.55
N LEU A 87 4.28 -1.74 -1.30
CA LEU A 87 3.50 -2.61 -2.17
C LEU A 87 4.11 -4.00 -2.11
N TRP A 88 3.33 -4.95 -1.65
CA TRP A 88 3.76 -6.33 -1.53
C TRP A 88 2.64 -7.30 -1.93
N VAL A 89 3.03 -8.38 -2.60
CA VAL A 89 2.17 -9.53 -2.87
C VAL A 89 2.95 -10.78 -2.51
N GLU A 90 2.32 -11.67 -1.77
CA GLU A 90 2.92 -12.95 -1.40
C GLU A 90 3.41 -13.68 -2.67
N PRO A 91 4.66 -14.19 -2.67
CA PRO A 91 5.27 -14.74 -3.89
C PRO A 91 4.44 -15.78 -4.63
N SER A 92 3.77 -16.69 -3.91
CA SER A 92 2.94 -17.73 -4.52
C SER A 92 1.65 -17.20 -5.18
N TYR A 93 1.27 -15.96 -4.89
CA TYR A 93 0.10 -15.28 -5.46
C TYR A 93 0.45 -14.26 -6.54
N ARG A 94 1.73 -14.11 -6.86
CA ARG A 94 2.17 -13.21 -7.93
C ARG A 94 1.73 -13.72 -9.31
N GLY A 95 1.69 -12.81 -10.29
CA GLY A 95 1.25 -13.15 -11.64
C GLY A 95 -0.27 -13.21 -11.82
N ASN A 96 -1.05 -12.83 -10.80
CA ASN A 96 -2.52 -12.79 -10.85
C ASN A 96 -3.09 -11.37 -11.01
N GLY A 97 -2.24 -10.37 -11.21
CA GLY A 97 -2.68 -8.98 -11.38
C GLY A 97 -2.97 -8.23 -10.08
N PHE A 98 -2.67 -8.80 -8.91
CA PHE A 98 -3.01 -8.19 -7.62
C PHE A 98 -2.25 -6.89 -7.36
N ALA A 99 -0.96 -6.82 -7.73
CA ALA A 99 -0.19 -5.59 -7.58
C ALA A 99 -0.79 -4.44 -8.41
N LYS A 100 -1.22 -4.72 -9.64
CA LYS A 100 -1.89 -3.73 -10.49
C LYS A 100 -3.23 -3.30 -9.92
N ALA A 101 -4.00 -4.24 -9.37
CA ALA A 101 -5.28 -3.94 -8.72
C ALA A 101 -5.08 -3.06 -7.46
N LEU A 102 -4.04 -3.33 -6.69
CA LEU A 102 -3.67 -2.49 -5.54
C LEU A 102 -3.22 -1.09 -5.96
N LEU A 103 -2.39 -0.98 -7.02
CA LEU A 103 -1.97 0.33 -7.54
C LEU A 103 -3.16 1.14 -8.06
N LYS A 104 -4.18 0.49 -8.59
CA LYS A 104 -5.42 1.17 -8.98
C LYS A 104 -6.11 1.86 -7.79
N LYS A 105 -5.97 1.32 -6.58
CA LYS A 105 -6.46 2.00 -5.36
C LYS A 105 -5.75 3.32 -5.11
N ALA A 106 -4.48 3.44 -5.44
CA ALA A 106 -3.76 4.71 -5.38
C ALA A 106 -4.34 5.73 -6.37
N ASP A 107 -4.70 5.30 -7.58
CA ASP A 107 -5.36 6.17 -8.57
C ASP A 107 -6.72 6.65 -8.07
N GLU A 108 -7.53 5.75 -7.51
CA GLU A 108 -8.83 6.09 -6.92
C GLU A 108 -8.65 7.09 -5.77
N LEU A 109 -7.70 6.85 -4.90
CA LEU A 109 -7.39 7.72 -3.76
C LEU A 109 -6.93 9.11 -4.22
N LYS A 110 -6.09 9.18 -5.24
CA LYS A 110 -5.67 10.45 -5.84
C LYS A 110 -6.88 11.28 -6.27
N ASN A 111 -7.85 10.65 -6.92
CA ASN A 111 -9.06 11.32 -7.38
C ASN A 111 -9.97 11.74 -6.21
N GLU A 112 -10.15 10.87 -5.22
CA GLU A 112 -10.96 11.16 -4.03
C GLU A 112 -10.41 12.36 -3.24
N LEU A 113 -9.09 12.41 -3.06
CA LEU A 113 -8.42 13.47 -2.31
C LEU A 113 -8.04 14.68 -3.15
N ASN A 114 -8.30 14.63 -4.45
CA ASN A 114 -7.90 15.65 -5.40
C ASN A 114 -6.40 15.98 -5.29
N ALA A 115 -5.58 14.94 -5.17
CA ALA A 115 -4.13 15.07 -5.08
C ALA A 115 -3.51 15.45 -6.41
N MET A 116 -2.35 16.09 -6.38
CA MET A 116 -1.62 16.52 -7.57
C MET A 116 -1.02 15.37 -8.36
N GLY A 117 -0.63 14.30 -7.68
CA GLY A 117 -0.01 13.15 -8.30
C GLY A 117 0.24 12.03 -7.31
N ILE A 118 0.81 10.94 -7.84
CA ILE A 118 1.24 9.79 -7.07
C ILE A 118 2.74 9.66 -7.25
N ARG A 119 3.46 9.43 -6.15
CA ARG A 119 4.90 9.22 -6.14
C ARG A 119 5.25 7.90 -5.51
N LEU A 120 6.30 7.29 -6.00
CA LEU A 120 6.93 6.13 -5.37
C LEU A 120 8.42 6.11 -5.68
N TYR A 121 9.14 5.35 -4.88
CA TYR A 121 10.54 5.04 -5.13
C TYR A 121 10.67 3.56 -5.43
N VAL A 122 11.53 3.23 -6.37
CA VAL A 122 11.87 1.85 -6.72
C VAL A 122 13.39 1.73 -6.83
N ASN A 123 13.92 0.63 -6.33
CA ASN A 123 15.35 0.37 -6.40
C ASN A 123 15.77 0.22 -7.86
N VAL A 124 16.88 0.87 -8.24
CA VAL A 124 17.43 0.79 -9.61
C VAL A 124 17.80 -0.65 -10.00
N ASN A 125 18.03 -1.51 -9.03
CA ASN A 125 18.35 -2.92 -9.23
C ASN A 125 17.12 -3.85 -9.22
N ASN A 126 15.91 -3.28 -9.23
CA ASN A 126 14.65 -4.03 -9.27
C ASN A 126 13.90 -3.79 -10.59
N PRO A 127 14.34 -4.40 -11.70
CA PRO A 127 13.73 -4.18 -13.01
C PRO A 127 12.30 -4.73 -13.10
N ILE A 128 11.97 -5.75 -12.32
CA ILE A 128 10.62 -6.34 -12.31
C ILE A 128 9.60 -5.32 -11.77
N ALA A 129 9.92 -4.68 -10.65
CA ALA A 129 9.07 -3.63 -10.08
C ALA A 129 9.01 -2.40 -10.99
N GLN A 130 10.12 -2.00 -11.59
CA GLN A 130 10.14 -0.89 -12.56
C GLN A 130 9.17 -1.12 -13.71
N LYS A 131 9.19 -2.30 -14.30
CA LYS A 131 8.28 -2.68 -15.40
C LYS A 131 6.81 -2.69 -14.95
N LEU A 132 6.53 -3.16 -13.74
CA LEU A 132 5.20 -3.12 -13.16
C LEU A 132 4.68 -1.68 -13.08
N TYR A 133 5.48 -0.78 -12.53
CA TYR A 133 5.09 0.62 -12.38
C TYR A 133 4.92 1.32 -13.73
N GLU A 134 5.82 1.09 -14.66
CA GLU A 134 5.70 1.61 -16.03
C GLU A 134 4.42 1.14 -16.70
N ALA A 135 4.05 -0.13 -16.55
CA ALA A 135 2.82 -0.69 -17.07
C ALA A 135 1.56 -0.06 -16.45
N CYS A 136 1.69 0.53 -15.24
CA CYS A 136 0.61 1.25 -14.56
C CYS A 136 0.65 2.77 -14.79
N GLY A 137 1.48 3.24 -15.71
CA GLY A 137 1.54 4.66 -16.09
C GLY A 137 2.55 5.51 -15.33
N TYR A 138 3.36 4.89 -14.45
CA TYR A 138 4.44 5.62 -13.77
C TYR A 138 5.62 5.81 -14.71
N VAL A 139 6.23 6.97 -14.65
CA VAL A 139 7.43 7.31 -15.43
C VAL A 139 8.55 7.75 -14.51
N GLU A 140 9.79 7.43 -14.89
CA GLU A 140 10.96 7.92 -14.16
C GLU A 140 11.03 9.44 -14.29
N ASP A 141 10.93 10.15 -13.15
CA ASP A 141 11.02 11.62 -13.10
C ASP A 141 12.38 12.08 -12.54
N GLY A 142 13.16 11.17 -12.01
CA GLY A 142 14.48 11.45 -11.47
C GLY A 142 15.02 10.31 -10.65
N ARG A 143 16.23 10.46 -10.15
CA ARG A 143 16.89 9.51 -9.28
C ARG A 143 17.32 10.20 -8.00
N ALA A 144 17.26 9.48 -6.88
CA ALA A 144 17.59 10.01 -5.58
C ALA A 144 18.47 9.03 -4.81
N ILE A 145 19.22 9.55 -3.87
CA ILE A 145 19.96 8.76 -2.88
C ILE A 145 19.07 8.60 -1.67
N PHE A 146 18.82 7.37 -1.25
CA PHE A 146 18.15 7.10 0.01
C PHE A 146 19.13 7.33 1.16
N MET A 147 18.74 8.14 2.16
CA MET A 147 19.57 8.48 3.31
C MET A 147 18.78 8.27 4.60
N GLU A 148 19.41 7.64 5.56
CA GLU A 148 18.88 7.45 6.92
C GLU A 148 19.83 8.04 7.96
N LYS A 149 19.30 8.31 9.16
CA LYS A 149 20.06 8.77 10.31
C LYS A 149 20.06 7.72 11.41
#